data_c7f871390e747b3a0bc5f296e058849c
#
_entry.id   c7f871390e747b3a0bc5f296e058849c
#
_cell.length_a   1.000
_cell.length_b   1.000
_cell.length_c   1.000
_cell.angle_alpha   90.00
_cell.angle_beta   90.00
_cell.angle_gamma   90.00
#
_symmetry.space_group_name_H-M   'P 1'
#
loop_
_entity.id
_entity.type
_entity.pdbx_description
1 polymer ?
#
loop_
_entity_poly.entity_id
_entity_poly.type
_entity_poly.pdbx_seq_one_letter_code
_entity_poly.pdbx_strand_id
1 'polypeptide(L)'
;VEWSWFYQCAQLSDLERKTIEPMVLFLLGAFPHAIRDLQRFMSESHWDCRPLMIHLQSLVAKWLGELDAVVIVDGSGFPKQGKHSIGVAYQYCGHLGKVANCQQGVFLAYVSRKGYTFLDERLYLPQEWFAADHRQKRQECGLPADVKFQTETELALEMLQEVNERQ
;
A
#
# COMPACT_ATOMS: atom_id res chain seq x y z
N VAL A 1 23.24 0.86 -9.56
CA VAL A 1 22.27 1.93 -9.25
C VAL A 1 21.42 1.46 -8.10
N GLU A 2 21.29 2.25 -7.06
CA GLU A 2 20.34 2.00 -5.98
C GLU A 2 18.94 2.44 -6.46
N TRP A 3 18.20 1.52 -7.01
CA TRP A 3 16.91 1.79 -7.63
C TRP A 3 15.86 2.32 -6.63
N SER A 4 15.95 1.95 -5.34
CA SER A 4 15.08 2.50 -4.29
C SER A 4 15.28 4.01 -4.13
N TRP A 5 16.52 4.45 -4.02
CA TRP A 5 16.85 5.87 -3.93
C TRP A 5 16.45 6.63 -5.19
N PHE A 6 16.77 6.05 -6.36
CA PHE A 6 16.38 6.61 -7.64
C PHE A 6 14.87 6.83 -7.74
N TYR A 7 14.07 5.81 -7.35
CA TYR A 7 12.62 5.89 -7.38
C TYR A 7 12.09 7.00 -6.44
N GLN A 8 12.64 7.12 -5.23
CA GLN A 8 12.27 8.19 -4.30
C GLN A 8 12.58 9.57 -4.86
N CYS A 9 13.77 9.78 -5.42
CA CYS A 9 14.13 11.06 -6.06
C CYS A 9 13.17 11.40 -7.21
N ALA A 10 12.81 10.41 -8.03
CA ALA A 10 11.87 10.61 -9.12
C ALA A 10 10.45 10.95 -8.62
N GLN A 11 10.00 10.32 -7.54
CA GLN A 11 8.70 10.63 -6.91
C GLN A 11 8.66 12.05 -6.33
N LEU A 12 9.77 12.54 -5.80
CA LEU A 12 9.89 13.90 -5.24
C LEU A 12 10.17 14.98 -6.28
N SER A 13 10.40 14.60 -7.54
CA SER A 13 10.66 15.55 -8.64
C SER A 13 9.39 16.29 -9.09
N ASP A 14 9.58 17.36 -9.87
CA ASP A 14 8.49 18.16 -10.45
C ASP A 14 7.83 17.54 -11.69
N LEU A 15 8.09 16.24 -11.96
CA LEU A 15 7.45 15.55 -13.07
C LEU A 15 5.92 15.50 -12.87
N GLU A 16 5.17 15.96 -13.85
CA GLU A 16 3.71 15.85 -13.87
C GLU A 16 3.26 14.38 -13.94
N ARG A 17 3.91 13.61 -14.80
CA ARG A 17 3.61 12.18 -14.99
C ARG A 17 4.70 11.29 -14.39
N LYS A 18 4.46 10.76 -13.19
CA LYS A 18 5.38 9.92 -12.44
C LYS A 18 5.20 8.43 -12.78
N THR A 19 5.45 8.08 -14.06
CA THR A 19 5.53 6.69 -14.50
C THR A 19 6.98 6.33 -14.80
N ILE A 20 7.30 5.04 -14.85
CA ILE A 20 8.69 4.54 -14.89
C ILE A 20 9.51 5.17 -16.00
N GLU A 21 9.00 5.21 -17.23
CA GLU A 21 9.73 5.76 -18.37
C GLU A 21 10.05 7.26 -18.21
N PRO A 22 9.07 8.17 -17.94
CA PRO A 22 9.37 9.57 -17.66
C PRO A 22 10.34 9.78 -16.50
N MET A 23 10.24 9.00 -15.43
CA MET A 23 11.17 9.08 -14.30
C MET A 23 12.62 8.77 -14.73
N VAL A 24 12.80 7.69 -15.50
CA VAL A 24 14.12 7.30 -15.98
C VAL A 24 14.69 8.34 -16.95
N LEU A 25 13.89 8.80 -17.92
CA LEU A 25 14.31 9.80 -18.90
C LEU A 25 14.69 11.12 -18.23
N PHE A 26 13.95 11.53 -17.20
CA PHE A 26 14.21 12.78 -16.46
C PHE A 26 15.52 12.73 -15.65
N LEU A 27 15.78 11.64 -14.94
CA LEU A 27 16.95 11.56 -14.03
C LEU A 27 18.21 10.98 -14.68
N LEU A 28 18.09 10.06 -15.64
CA LEU A 28 19.22 9.36 -16.26
C LEU A 28 19.35 9.64 -17.76
N GLY A 29 18.35 10.29 -18.38
CA GLY A 29 18.30 10.40 -19.85
C GLY A 29 18.10 9.04 -20.53
N ALA A 30 18.52 8.93 -21.76
CA ALA A 30 18.38 7.68 -22.57
C ALA A 30 19.42 6.62 -22.17
N PHE A 31 19.46 6.26 -20.88
CA PHE A 31 20.38 5.23 -20.38
C PHE A 31 19.89 3.83 -20.77
N PRO A 32 20.70 3.01 -21.46
CA PRO A 32 20.30 1.69 -21.93
C PRO A 32 19.80 0.80 -20.78
N HIS A 33 18.70 0.11 -21.02
CA HIS A 33 18.08 -0.85 -20.10
C HIS A 33 17.50 -0.27 -18.78
N ALA A 34 17.77 0.98 -18.41
CA ALA A 34 17.34 1.57 -17.13
C ALA A 34 15.82 1.51 -16.90
N ILE A 35 15.02 1.67 -17.97
CA ILE A 35 13.55 1.54 -17.88
C ILE A 35 13.17 0.12 -17.47
N ARG A 36 13.76 -0.89 -18.12
CA ARG A 36 13.51 -2.31 -17.79
C ARG A 36 14.01 -2.66 -16.40
N ASP A 37 15.18 -2.16 -16.04
CA ASP A 37 15.77 -2.43 -14.73
C ASP A 37 14.91 -1.85 -13.58
N LEU A 38 14.39 -0.63 -13.75
CA LEU A 38 13.46 -0.04 -12.79
C LEU A 38 12.11 -0.80 -12.78
N GLN A 39 11.62 -1.26 -13.93
CA GLN A 39 10.42 -2.10 -13.99
C GLN A 39 10.63 -3.40 -13.20
N ARG A 40 11.75 -4.09 -13.40
CA ARG A 40 12.08 -5.32 -12.67
C ARG A 40 12.25 -5.07 -11.17
N PHE A 41 12.91 -3.98 -10.80
CA PHE A 41 13.03 -3.57 -9.41
C PHE A 41 11.65 -3.41 -8.75
N MET A 42 10.68 -2.79 -9.43
CA MET A 42 9.33 -2.56 -8.90
C MET A 42 8.46 -3.83 -8.89
N SER A 43 8.67 -4.77 -9.83
CA SER A 43 7.79 -5.94 -9.99
C SER A 43 8.36 -7.24 -9.43
N GLU A 44 9.69 -7.39 -9.37
CA GLU A 44 10.35 -8.65 -9.02
C GLU A 44 11.12 -8.60 -7.70
N SER A 45 11.44 -7.39 -7.19
CA SER A 45 12.15 -7.26 -5.93
C SER A 45 11.25 -7.59 -4.74
N HIS A 46 11.79 -8.36 -3.81
CA HIS A 46 11.10 -8.66 -2.55
C HIS A 46 11.24 -7.45 -1.60
N TRP A 47 10.11 -6.82 -1.33
CA TRP A 47 10.03 -5.68 -0.43
C TRP A 47 9.49 -6.13 0.93
N ASP A 48 10.23 -5.80 1.98
CA ASP A 48 9.68 -5.76 3.33
C ASP A 48 9.40 -4.29 3.68
N CYS A 49 8.14 -3.90 3.63
CA CYS A 49 7.72 -2.53 3.95
C CYS A 49 7.59 -2.29 5.47
N ARG A 50 7.53 -3.34 6.28
CA ARG A 50 7.31 -3.20 7.74
C ARG A 50 8.35 -2.34 8.46
N PRO A 51 9.67 -2.53 8.25
CA PRO A 51 10.66 -1.66 8.87
C PRO A 51 10.50 -0.18 8.49
N LEU A 52 10.10 0.11 7.24
CA LEU A 52 9.85 1.48 6.77
C LEU A 52 8.62 2.08 7.45
N MET A 53 7.53 1.31 7.59
CA MET A 53 6.33 1.76 8.30
C MET A 53 6.62 2.03 9.78
N ILE A 54 7.35 1.16 10.46
CA ILE A 54 7.78 1.36 11.85
C ILE A 54 8.62 2.63 11.98
N HIS A 55 9.55 2.85 11.06
CA HIS A 55 10.37 4.07 11.06
C HIS A 55 9.51 5.32 10.79
N LEU A 56 8.58 5.28 9.86
CA LEU A 56 7.62 6.35 9.61
C LEU A 56 6.82 6.68 10.88
N GLN A 57 6.28 5.67 11.57
CA GLN A 57 5.54 5.86 12.82
C GLN A 57 6.40 6.58 13.88
N SER A 58 7.68 6.22 14.00
CA SER A 58 8.61 6.89 14.93
C SER A 58 8.86 8.36 14.55
N LEU A 59 8.96 8.66 13.25
CA LEU A 59 9.09 10.03 12.75
C LEU A 59 7.83 10.85 13.00
N VAL A 60 6.65 10.25 12.81
CA VAL A 60 5.35 10.91 13.09
C VAL A 60 5.23 11.25 14.56
N ALA A 61 5.53 10.30 15.46
CA ALA A 61 5.52 10.55 16.90
C ALA A 61 6.47 11.71 17.27
N LYS A 62 7.67 11.72 16.71
CA LYS A 62 8.70 12.73 16.98
C LYS A 62 8.34 14.13 16.45
N TRP A 63 7.81 14.22 15.24
CA TRP A 63 7.67 15.50 14.54
C TRP A 63 6.24 16.04 14.53
N LEU A 64 5.25 15.15 14.47
CA LEU A 64 3.84 15.52 14.38
C LEU A 64 3.08 15.23 15.69
N GLY A 65 3.70 14.54 16.67
CA GLY A 65 3.06 14.11 17.91
C GLY A 65 2.45 15.26 18.69
N GLU A 66 1.15 15.16 19.04
CA GLU A 66 0.36 16.07 19.88
C GLU A 66 -0.67 15.26 20.68
N LEU A 67 -0.95 15.72 21.92
CA LEU A 67 -1.89 15.02 22.83
C LEU A 67 -3.34 15.04 22.34
N ASP A 68 -3.72 16.03 21.55
CA ASP A 68 -5.04 16.23 20.97
C ASP A 68 -5.12 15.81 19.50
N ALA A 69 -4.14 15.04 19.03
CA ALA A 69 -4.16 14.48 17.69
C ALA A 69 -5.27 13.43 17.52
N VAL A 70 -5.71 13.26 16.29
CA VAL A 70 -6.76 12.30 15.92
C VAL A 70 -6.18 11.21 15.03
N VAL A 71 -6.54 9.97 15.34
CA VAL A 71 -6.27 8.82 14.45
C VAL A 71 -7.57 8.47 13.73
N ILE A 72 -7.49 8.38 12.42
CA ILE A 72 -8.62 8.10 11.52
C ILE A 72 -8.41 6.75 10.87
N VAL A 73 -9.44 5.92 10.90
CA VAL A 73 -9.49 4.66 10.14
C VAL A 73 -10.49 4.82 9.02
N ASP A 74 -10.10 4.50 7.80
CA ASP A 74 -11.00 4.51 6.64
C ASP A 74 -10.60 3.45 5.62
N GLY A 75 -11.61 2.97 4.85
CA GLY A 75 -11.44 2.05 3.75
C GLY A 75 -11.36 2.78 2.40
N SER A 76 -10.48 2.32 1.51
CA SER A 76 -10.43 2.87 0.15
C SER A 76 -10.37 1.77 -0.90
N GLY A 77 -11.23 1.90 -1.94
CA GLY A 77 -11.32 0.97 -3.05
C GLY A 77 -10.49 1.40 -4.25
N PHE A 78 -9.65 0.49 -4.76
CA PHE A 78 -8.79 0.69 -5.93
C PHE A 78 -9.31 -0.13 -7.11
N PRO A 79 -9.91 0.50 -8.15
CA PRO A 79 -10.42 -0.20 -9.31
C PRO A 79 -9.33 -1.03 -10.01
N LYS A 80 -9.67 -2.24 -10.41
CA LYS A 80 -8.76 -3.17 -11.12
C LYS A 80 -9.45 -3.72 -12.37
N GLN A 81 -8.67 -3.89 -13.44
CA GLN A 81 -9.16 -4.52 -14.66
C GLN A 81 -9.01 -6.04 -14.63
N GLY A 82 -7.97 -6.54 -13.97
CA GLY A 82 -7.65 -7.96 -13.87
C GLY A 82 -8.34 -8.66 -12.71
N LYS A 83 -8.28 -10.01 -12.72
CA LYS A 83 -8.88 -10.88 -11.70
C LYS A 83 -7.83 -11.59 -10.82
N HIS A 84 -6.54 -11.40 -11.10
CA HIS A 84 -5.44 -12.13 -10.44
C HIS A 84 -4.68 -11.32 -9.37
N SER A 85 -5.07 -10.06 -9.12
CA SER A 85 -4.52 -9.32 -7.98
C SER A 85 -5.09 -9.87 -6.68
N ILE A 86 -4.25 -10.05 -5.65
CA ILE A 86 -4.69 -10.52 -4.33
C ILE A 86 -5.79 -9.59 -3.78
N GLY A 87 -6.88 -10.14 -3.28
CA GLY A 87 -8.01 -9.39 -2.70
C GLY A 87 -8.95 -8.74 -3.70
N VAL A 88 -8.73 -8.91 -5.03
CA VAL A 88 -9.63 -8.36 -6.03
C VAL A 88 -10.98 -9.08 -6.03
N ALA A 89 -12.06 -8.32 -5.99
CA ALA A 89 -13.42 -8.81 -5.99
C ALA A 89 -14.40 -7.76 -6.56
N TYR A 90 -15.62 -8.18 -6.91
CA TYR A 90 -16.73 -7.27 -7.17
C TYR A 90 -17.31 -6.82 -5.83
N GLN A 91 -16.95 -5.64 -5.39
CA GLN A 91 -17.35 -5.05 -4.12
C GLN A 91 -17.59 -3.53 -4.28
N TYR A 92 -18.17 -2.90 -3.27
CA TYR A 92 -18.39 -1.46 -3.31
C TYR A 92 -17.06 -0.72 -3.36
N CYS A 93 -16.88 0.11 -4.37
CA CYS A 93 -15.71 0.94 -4.57
C CYS A 93 -16.08 2.40 -4.29
N GLY A 94 -15.73 2.92 -3.11
CA GLY A 94 -16.09 4.26 -2.68
C GLY A 94 -15.63 5.34 -3.66
N HIS A 95 -14.44 5.20 -4.25
CA HIS A 95 -13.91 6.11 -5.27
C HIS A 95 -14.80 6.22 -6.52
N LEU A 96 -15.47 5.12 -6.89
CA LEU A 96 -16.40 5.10 -8.05
C LEU A 96 -17.87 5.29 -7.66
N GLY A 97 -18.20 5.27 -6.38
CA GLY A 97 -19.58 5.33 -5.88
C GLY A 97 -20.48 4.16 -6.31
N LYS A 98 -19.90 3.01 -6.68
CA LYS A 98 -20.62 1.85 -7.18
C LYS A 98 -19.89 0.53 -6.91
N VAL A 99 -20.58 -0.59 -7.06
CA VAL A 99 -19.95 -1.92 -7.08
C VAL A 99 -19.12 -2.06 -8.34
N ALA A 100 -17.84 -2.41 -8.18
CA ALA A 100 -16.88 -2.59 -9.26
C ALA A 100 -15.85 -3.65 -8.88
N ASN A 101 -15.11 -4.14 -9.88
CA ASN A 101 -13.96 -5.00 -9.65
C ASN A 101 -12.83 -4.16 -9.05
N CYS A 102 -12.53 -4.33 -7.78
CA CYS A 102 -11.55 -3.52 -7.06
C CYS A 102 -10.85 -4.32 -5.95
N GLN A 103 -9.72 -3.80 -5.50
CA GLN A 103 -9.09 -4.15 -4.22
C GLN A 103 -9.52 -3.12 -3.19
N GLN A 104 -9.66 -3.55 -1.94
CA GLN A 104 -9.98 -2.68 -0.81
C GLN A 104 -8.80 -2.64 0.16
N GLY A 105 -8.38 -1.45 0.54
CA GLY A 105 -7.39 -1.22 1.57
C GLY A 105 -8.02 -0.56 2.78
N VAL A 106 -7.59 -0.95 3.98
CA VAL A 106 -7.91 -0.27 5.25
C VAL A 106 -6.71 0.56 5.64
N PHE A 107 -6.91 1.84 5.88
CA PHE A 107 -5.84 2.81 6.15
C PHE A 107 -5.99 3.39 7.55
N LEU A 108 -4.86 3.56 8.21
CA LEU A 108 -4.74 4.28 9.46
C LEU A 108 -4.02 5.61 9.20
N ALA A 109 -4.70 6.73 9.42
CA ALA A 109 -4.14 8.06 9.24
C ALA A 109 -4.02 8.80 10.59
N TYR A 110 -3.00 9.64 10.70
CA TYR A 110 -2.75 10.52 11.84
C TYR A 110 -2.94 11.98 11.41
N VAL A 111 -3.65 12.74 12.23
CA VAL A 111 -3.91 14.16 11.99
C VAL A 111 -3.65 14.95 13.25
N SER A 112 -2.82 15.97 13.17
CA SER A 112 -2.57 16.95 14.24
C SER A 112 -2.54 18.36 13.67
N ARG A 113 -2.37 19.36 14.51
CA ARG A 113 -2.17 20.77 14.06
C ARG A 113 -0.88 20.96 13.29
N LYS A 114 0.11 20.08 13.49
CA LYS A 114 1.41 20.12 12.81
C LYS A 114 1.38 19.48 11.41
N GLY A 115 0.38 18.65 11.11
CA GLY A 115 0.24 17.99 9.82
C GLY A 115 -0.53 16.68 9.90
N TYR A 116 -0.56 15.98 8.76
CA TYR A 116 -1.23 14.69 8.63
C TYR A 116 -0.42 13.73 7.78
N THR A 117 -0.58 12.42 8.01
CA THR A 117 0.07 11.36 7.25
C THR A 117 -0.62 10.01 7.50
N PHE A 118 -0.30 9.01 6.67
CA PHE A 118 -0.65 7.63 6.98
C PHE A 118 0.30 7.05 8.03
N LEU A 119 -0.25 6.20 8.91
CA LEU A 119 0.53 5.44 9.90
C LEU A 119 0.70 3.99 9.49
N ASP A 120 -0.33 3.37 8.91
CA ASP A 120 -0.32 1.97 8.50
C ASP A 120 -1.39 1.71 7.43
N GLU A 121 -1.30 0.58 6.76
CA GLU A 121 -2.29 0.07 5.83
C GLU A 121 -2.37 -1.45 5.86
N ARG A 122 -3.55 -1.98 5.55
CA ARG A 122 -3.79 -3.41 5.36
C ARG A 122 -4.65 -3.65 4.13
N LEU A 123 -4.27 -4.66 3.35
CA LEU A 123 -5.12 -5.12 2.26
C LEU A 123 -6.27 -5.94 2.84
N TYR A 124 -7.50 -5.51 2.57
CA TYR A 124 -8.68 -6.30 2.89
C TYR A 124 -8.85 -7.45 1.90
N LEU A 125 -9.05 -8.64 2.42
CA LEU A 125 -9.32 -9.84 1.63
C LEU A 125 -10.78 -10.25 1.84
N PRO A 126 -11.65 -10.11 0.84
CA PRO A 126 -13.04 -10.53 0.96
C PRO A 126 -13.18 -12.00 1.34
N GLN A 127 -14.20 -12.34 2.10
CA GLN A 127 -14.42 -13.70 2.62
C GLN A 127 -14.42 -14.77 1.52
N GLU A 128 -14.88 -14.44 0.32
CA GLU A 128 -14.85 -15.34 -0.84
C GLU A 128 -13.44 -15.83 -1.20
N TRP A 129 -12.41 -15.05 -0.92
CA TRP A 129 -11.02 -15.47 -1.14
C TRP A 129 -10.61 -16.67 -0.27
N PHE A 130 -11.31 -16.94 0.82
CA PHE A 130 -11.07 -18.05 1.73
C PHE A 130 -11.92 -19.29 1.45
N ALA A 131 -12.85 -19.20 0.50
CA ALA A 131 -13.65 -20.33 0.06
C ALA A 131 -12.77 -21.42 -0.61
N ALA A 132 -13.26 -22.66 -0.60
CA ALA A 132 -12.51 -23.81 -1.10
C ALA A 132 -12.18 -23.72 -2.60
N ASP A 133 -13.09 -23.20 -3.40
CA ASP A 133 -12.96 -22.98 -4.84
C ASP A 133 -11.93 -21.90 -5.21
N HIS A 134 -11.58 -21.00 -4.28
CA HIS A 134 -10.54 -19.99 -4.45
C HIS A 134 -9.13 -20.47 -4.05
N ARG A 135 -8.97 -21.72 -3.61
CA ARG A 135 -7.67 -22.25 -3.16
C ARG A 135 -6.58 -22.15 -4.22
N GLN A 136 -6.90 -22.57 -5.44
CA GLN A 136 -5.97 -22.49 -6.56
C GLN A 136 -5.60 -21.05 -6.88
N LYS A 137 -6.59 -20.16 -6.94
CA LYS A 137 -6.39 -18.72 -7.17
C LYS A 137 -5.47 -18.09 -6.12
N ARG A 138 -5.63 -18.43 -4.84
CA ARG A 138 -4.74 -17.95 -3.77
C ARG A 138 -3.28 -18.37 -4.02
N GLN A 139 -3.06 -19.62 -4.41
CA GLN A 139 -1.72 -20.14 -4.72
C GLN A 139 -1.11 -19.43 -5.93
N GLU A 140 -1.88 -19.29 -7.01
CA GLU A 140 -1.43 -18.59 -8.24
C GLU A 140 -1.11 -17.12 -8.01
N CYS A 141 -1.84 -16.45 -7.10
CA CYS A 141 -1.61 -15.06 -6.72
C CYS A 141 -0.51 -14.89 -5.65
N GLY A 142 0.06 -15.99 -5.12
CA GLY A 142 1.12 -15.94 -4.11
C GLY A 142 0.65 -15.53 -2.71
N LEU A 143 -0.65 -15.71 -2.38
CA LEU A 143 -1.15 -15.43 -1.03
C LEU A 143 -0.59 -16.47 -0.05
N PRO A 144 0.10 -16.06 1.04
CA PRO A 144 0.61 -16.99 2.06
C PRO A 144 -0.50 -17.86 2.65
N ALA A 145 -0.18 -19.11 2.95
CA ALA A 145 -1.17 -20.12 3.39
C ALA A 145 -1.71 -19.88 4.80
N ASP A 146 -0.96 -19.17 5.62
CA ASP A 146 -1.27 -18.83 7.01
C ASP A 146 -2.19 -17.60 7.14
N VAL A 147 -2.40 -16.85 6.08
CA VAL A 147 -3.31 -15.69 6.07
C VAL A 147 -4.74 -16.16 6.30
N LYS A 148 -5.40 -15.55 7.30
CA LYS A 148 -6.79 -15.82 7.69
C LYS A 148 -7.68 -14.66 7.30
N PHE A 149 -8.97 -14.96 7.17
CA PHE A 149 -9.98 -13.92 6.98
C PHE A 149 -10.03 -12.99 8.21
N GLN A 150 -10.05 -11.70 7.95
CA GLN A 150 -10.29 -10.64 8.92
C GLN A 150 -11.25 -9.63 8.33
N THR A 151 -12.14 -9.12 9.13
CA THR A 151 -12.99 -7.98 8.76
C THR A 151 -12.16 -6.69 8.73
N GLU A 152 -12.66 -5.66 8.05
CA GLU A 152 -12.00 -4.36 8.03
C GLU A 152 -11.82 -3.77 9.45
N THR A 153 -12.79 -4.03 10.34
CA THR A 153 -12.72 -3.61 11.75
C THR A 153 -11.63 -4.32 12.52
N GLU A 154 -11.44 -5.64 12.29
CA GLU A 154 -10.37 -6.42 12.92
C GLU A 154 -8.99 -5.96 12.43
N LEU A 155 -8.84 -5.70 11.12
CA LEU A 155 -7.61 -5.13 10.56
C LEU A 155 -7.29 -3.75 11.15
N ALA A 156 -8.31 -2.90 11.29
CA ALA A 156 -8.17 -1.58 11.90
C ALA A 156 -7.72 -1.67 13.36
N LEU A 157 -8.33 -2.57 14.15
CA LEU A 157 -7.97 -2.78 15.55
C LEU A 157 -6.53 -3.30 15.70
N GLU A 158 -6.12 -4.24 14.86
CA GLU A 158 -4.75 -4.77 14.84
C GLU A 158 -3.74 -3.65 14.56
N MET A 159 -3.97 -2.81 13.54
CA MET A 159 -3.11 -1.68 13.24
C MET A 159 -3.01 -0.69 14.42
N LEU A 160 -4.14 -0.37 15.06
CA LEU A 160 -4.17 0.52 16.23
C LEU A 160 -3.38 -0.06 17.40
N GLN A 161 -3.53 -1.35 17.68
CA GLN A 161 -2.79 -2.04 18.74
C GLN A 161 -1.28 -2.02 18.47
N GLU A 162 -0.87 -2.39 17.26
CA GLU A 162 0.53 -2.40 16.87
C GLU A 162 1.19 -1.02 16.94
N VAL A 163 0.49 0.05 16.53
CA VAL A 163 1.00 1.41 16.63
C VAL A 163 1.12 1.85 18.10
N ASN A 164 0.12 1.51 18.93
CA ASN A 164 0.13 1.86 20.35
C ASN A 164 1.23 1.15 21.15
N GLU A 165 1.51 -0.11 20.83
CA GLU A 165 2.56 -0.90 21.51
C GLU A 165 3.98 -0.40 21.22
N ARG A 166 4.16 0.39 20.15
CA ARG A 166 5.47 0.91 19.71
C ARG A 166 5.76 2.32 20.19
N GLN A 167 4.80 2.97 20.84
CA GLN A 167 4.97 4.31 21.43
C GLN A 167 5.39 4.22 22.90
#